data_9d14b38d864d26d2e65082240b8dc068
#
_entry.id   9d14b38d864d26d2e65082240b8dc068
#
_cell.length_a   1.000
_cell.length_b   1.000
_cell.length_c   1.000
_cell.angle_alpha   90.00
_cell.angle_beta   90.00
_cell.angle_gamma   90.00
#
_symmetry.space_group_name_H-M   'P 1'
#
loop_
_entity.id
_entity.type
_entity.pdbx_description
1 polymer ?
#
loop_
_entity_poly.entity_id
_entity_poly.type
_entity_poly.pdbx_seq_one_letter_code
_entity_poly.pdbx_strand_id
1 'polypeptide(L)'
;GIYTVIRSKVPTMVKNWGKNYFLIGPYAPKEAATDFEEAEFDHPVIDETLRICREKGLNIKSGYWLVSGRPQTILFDHKSSFHQLGDIKYYYWQNHGIDFKNHDPLMDEVLAFGYMVHIFLSEMTRVAIAQKVKPLAHFHEWMASSAIPNLRRDQVPLQTVFTTHATLLGRYLAMNDPQFYDHLPFLDWHKEAVHFNVEANVKLERACVHGAHVFTTVSEVTGKECFHLLGRSPDKILPNGLNIERFSVLHEVQNLHHKYKQLLENFIMGHFFKSYSFDLNKTLYFFTSGRFEYSNKGYDLTLEALARLNHRLKEANSPLTVVMFFITRQLVQSINPDVLNARAMLDKINANSNAIVEQIKNRLYRQAASSKGDHKLPNLNDMVDDYWRLRHRRTIQAWKSGGLPPVVTHNLVDDENDSILNFLRTANLINHESDKVKVVYHPDFISSTNPLFGMEYDDFVRACHLGVFPSYYEPWGYTPLESLARGVASITSDLSGFGDYMKNVSIGDKKHGMFIVKRANKSFDEAAEELTNAMWEFTQITSRERIDMRNMSEDLSEVFDWKNLYKAYEGSYKMALETYF
;
A
#
# COMPACT_ATOMS: atom_id res chain seq x y z
N GLY A 1 4.18 -3.69 -2.23
CA GLY A 1 5.17 -3.95 -3.26
C GLY A 1 5.13 -5.39 -3.76
N ILE A 2 6.26 -5.92 -4.23
CA ILE A 2 6.37 -7.27 -4.81
C ILE A 2 5.85 -8.37 -3.87
N TYR A 3 6.15 -8.25 -2.58
CA TYR A 3 5.64 -9.17 -1.55
C TYR A 3 4.11 -9.28 -1.57
N THR A 4 3.41 -8.16 -1.69
CA THR A 4 1.93 -8.13 -1.76
C THR A 4 1.44 -8.82 -3.04
N VAL A 5 2.10 -8.57 -4.18
CA VAL A 5 1.77 -9.22 -5.46
C VAL A 5 1.89 -10.73 -5.35
N ILE A 6 3.05 -11.21 -4.90
CA ILE A 6 3.32 -12.66 -4.81
C ILE A 6 2.39 -13.31 -3.81
N ARG A 7 2.30 -12.77 -2.59
CA ARG A 7 1.46 -13.33 -1.53
C ARG A 7 -0.02 -13.42 -1.90
N SER A 8 -0.57 -12.37 -2.51
CA SER A 8 -1.98 -12.36 -2.90
C SER A 8 -2.28 -13.27 -4.10
N LYS A 9 -1.30 -13.48 -4.97
CA LYS A 9 -1.42 -14.34 -6.15
C LYS A 9 -1.32 -15.84 -5.84
N VAL A 10 -0.59 -16.21 -4.80
CA VAL A 10 -0.27 -17.61 -4.46
C VAL A 10 -1.49 -18.54 -4.47
N PRO A 11 -2.64 -18.23 -3.83
CA PRO A 11 -3.78 -19.15 -3.84
C PRO A 11 -4.25 -19.52 -5.25
N THR A 12 -4.27 -18.57 -6.15
CA THR A 12 -4.64 -18.79 -7.56
C THR A 12 -3.59 -19.59 -8.30
N MET A 13 -2.30 -19.32 -8.06
CA MET A 13 -1.21 -20.10 -8.67
C MET A 13 -1.21 -21.56 -8.21
N VAL A 14 -1.34 -21.81 -6.92
CA VAL A 14 -1.41 -23.16 -6.36
C VAL A 14 -2.63 -23.91 -6.89
N LYS A 15 -3.78 -23.24 -7.03
CA LYS A 15 -4.99 -23.83 -7.61
C LYS A 15 -4.78 -24.28 -9.06
N ASN A 16 -4.05 -23.52 -9.87
CA ASN A 16 -3.87 -23.80 -11.30
C ASN A 16 -2.69 -24.74 -11.58
N TRP A 17 -1.63 -24.68 -10.78
CA TRP A 17 -0.39 -25.43 -11.03
C TRP A 17 -0.15 -26.58 -10.05
N GLY A 18 -0.83 -26.58 -8.90
CA GLY A 18 -0.70 -27.62 -7.88
C GLY A 18 0.74 -27.86 -7.43
N LYS A 19 1.17 -29.11 -7.44
CA LYS A 19 2.54 -29.52 -7.08
C LYS A 19 3.63 -29.01 -8.04
N ASN A 20 3.28 -28.47 -9.19
CA ASN A 20 4.22 -27.94 -10.17
C ASN A 20 4.55 -26.45 -9.97
N TYR A 21 4.02 -25.82 -8.92
CA TYR A 21 4.29 -24.42 -8.59
C TYR A 21 5.27 -24.32 -7.43
N PHE A 22 6.38 -23.62 -7.67
CA PHE A 22 7.42 -23.39 -6.67
C PHE A 22 7.76 -21.91 -6.60
N LEU A 23 7.97 -21.41 -5.41
CA LEU A 23 8.59 -20.11 -5.16
C LEU A 23 10.08 -20.29 -4.85
N ILE A 24 10.90 -19.39 -5.35
CA ILE A 24 12.33 -19.33 -5.05
C ILE A 24 12.65 -17.95 -4.47
N GLY A 25 13.36 -17.92 -3.36
CA GLY A 25 13.74 -16.68 -2.70
C GLY A 25 15.04 -16.79 -1.90
N PRO A 26 15.59 -15.63 -1.48
CA PRO A 26 16.73 -15.62 -0.56
C PRO A 26 16.31 -16.07 0.84
N TYR A 27 17.19 -16.78 1.52
CA TYR A 27 16.98 -17.17 2.92
C TYR A 27 17.27 -16.00 3.86
N ALA A 28 16.25 -15.57 4.58
CA ALA A 28 16.32 -14.56 5.63
C ALA A 28 15.97 -15.22 6.98
N PRO A 29 16.96 -15.49 7.86
CA PRO A 29 16.75 -16.34 9.04
C PRO A 29 15.67 -15.84 10.01
N LYS A 30 15.53 -14.53 10.19
CA LYS A 30 14.53 -13.95 11.11
C LYS A 30 13.10 -14.17 10.61
N GLU A 31 12.86 -13.88 9.35
CA GLU A 31 11.57 -14.01 8.70
C GLU A 31 11.21 -15.49 8.49
N ALA A 32 12.19 -16.30 8.10
CA ALA A 32 11.98 -17.75 7.92
C ALA A 32 11.63 -18.46 9.21
N ALA A 33 12.09 -17.98 10.36
CA ALA A 33 11.77 -18.60 11.65
C ALA A 33 10.27 -18.59 11.98
N THR A 34 9.51 -17.64 11.44
CA THR A 34 8.06 -17.50 11.68
C THR A 34 7.20 -17.92 10.50
N ASP A 35 7.69 -17.71 9.28
CA ASP A 35 6.87 -17.78 8.07
C ASP A 35 7.20 -18.98 7.17
N PHE A 36 8.19 -19.79 7.52
CA PHE A 36 8.65 -20.90 6.72
C PHE A 36 8.75 -22.21 7.53
N GLU A 37 8.17 -23.27 7.00
CA GLU A 37 8.21 -24.62 7.57
C GLU A 37 9.08 -25.51 6.68
N GLU A 38 10.24 -25.96 7.19
CA GLU A 38 11.10 -26.89 6.46
C GLU A 38 10.40 -28.23 6.23
N ALA A 39 10.44 -28.73 5.01
CA ALA A 39 9.88 -30.01 4.62
C ALA A 39 10.54 -30.52 3.33
N GLU A 40 10.44 -31.82 3.10
CA GLU A 40 10.77 -32.41 1.82
C GLU A 40 9.54 -32.37 0.91
N PHE A 41 9.80 -32.34 -0.41
CA PHE A 41 8.74 -32.40 -1.40
C PHE A 41 8.53 -33.85 -1.89
N ASP A 42 7.45 -34.04 -2.61
CA ASP A 42 7.17 -35.25 -3.40
C ASP A 42 7.07 -34.82 -4.87
N HIS A 43 8.23 -34.44 -5.46
CA HIS A 43 8.30 -33.97 -6.83
C HIS A 43 9.58 -34.43 -7.52
N PRO A 44 9.49 -35.37 -8.50
CA PRO A 44 10.65 -36.09 -9.02
C PRO A 44 11.73 -35.20 -9.63
N VAL A 45 11.35 -34.09 -10.29
CA VAL A 45 12.32 -33.16 -10.88
C VAL A 45 12.99 -32.30 -9.81
N ILE A 46 12.21 -31.74 -8.88
CA ILE A 46 12.74 -30.80 -7.88
C ILE A 46 13.54 -31.52 -6.81
N ASP A 47 13.11 -32.69 -6.35
CA ASP A 47 13.82 -33.46 -5.31
C ASP A 47 15.18 -33.91 -5.82
N GLU A 48 15.27 -34.38 -7.07
CA GLU A 48 16.54 -34.76 -7.68
C GLU A 48 17.44 -33.52 -7.91
N THR A 49 16.85 -32.41 -8.33
CA THR A 49 17.61 -31.13 -8.48
C THR A 49 18.19 -30.67 -7.16
N LEU A 50 17.38 -30.68 -6.08
CA LEU A 50 17.81 -30.31 -4.73
C LEU A 50 18.96 -31.20 -4.25
N ARG A 51 18.86 -32.50 -4.47
CA ARG A 51 19.93 -33.45 -4.13
C ARG A 51 21.23 -33.11 -4.83
N ILE A 52 21.20 -32.94 -6.16
CA ILE A 52 22.38 -32.59 -6.97
C ILE A 52 22.98 -31.26 -6.53
N CYS A 53 22.17 -30.23 -6.31
CA CYS A 53 22.66 -28.91 -5.92
C CYS A 53 23.30 -28.93 -4.53
N ARG A 54 22.73 -29.66 -3.58
CA ARG A 54 23.29 -29.85 -2.23
C ARG A 54 24.62 -30.60 -2.29
N GLU A 55 24.74 -31.62 -3.13
CA GLU A 55 26.00 -32.33 -3.37
C GLU A 55 27.09 -31.43 -3.97
N LYS A 56 26.68 -30.43 -4.76
CA LYS A 56 27.59 -29.37 -5.27
C LYS A 56 27.94 -28.30 -4.24
N GLY A 57 27.44 -28.40 -3.02
CA GLY A 57 27.77 -27.51 -1.92
C GLY A 57 26.86 -26.28 -1.81
N LEU A 58 25.72 -26.24 -2.53
CA LEU A 58 24.77 -25.15 -2.36
C LEU A 58 23.95 -25.31 -1.07
N ASN A 59 23.90 -24.29 -0.25
CA ASN A 59 23.06 -24.25 0.94
C ASN A 59 21.64 -23.84 0.59
N ILE A 60 20.76 -24.84 0.44
CA ILE A 60 19.39 -24.68 -0.02
C ILE A 60 18.44 -25.32 0.98
N LYS A 61 17.44 -24.56 1.42
CA LYS A 61 16.33 -25.03 2.25
C LYS A 61 15.08 -25.22 1.39
N SER A 62 14.32 -26.27 1.69
CA SER A 62 13.06 -26.58 1.03
C SER A 62 11.94 -26.71 2.06
N GLY A 63 10.73 -26.33 1.69
CA GLY A 63 9.60 -26.37 2.59
C GLY A 63 8.39 -25.61 2.08
N TYR A 64 7.60 -25.08 3.00
CA TYR A 64 6.36 -24.38 2.70
C TYR A 64 6.36 -22.98 3.32
N TRP A 65 5.91 -22.00 2.55
CA TRP A 65 5.64 -20.67 3.08
C TRP A 65 4.27 -20.66 3.77
N LEU A 66 4.22 -20.17 5.01
CA LEU A 66 3.03 -20.20 5.87
C LEU A 66 2.07 -19.04 5.57
N VAL A 67 1.64 -18.95 4.33
CA VAL A 67 0.61 -18.01 3.84
C VAL A 67 -0.54 -18.77 3.19
N SER A 68 -1.62 -18.05 2.87
CA SER A 68 -2.76 -18.63 2.17
C SER A 68 -2.31 -19.31 0.88
N GLY A 69 -2.74 -20.56 0.66
CA GLY A 69 -2.30 -21.41 -0.45
C GLY A 69 -1.07 -22.26 -0.13
N ARG A 70 -0.35 -22.00 0.95
CA ARG A 70 0.79 -22.79 1.45
C ARG A 70 1.71 -23.31 0.33
N PRO A 71 2.35 -22.39 -0.45
CA PRO A 71 3.12 -22.79 -1.63
C PRO A 71 4.42 -23.47 -1.25
N GLN A 72 4.83 -24.42 -2.10
CA GLN A 72 6.16 -25.03 -2.04
C GLN A 72 7.21 -23.95 -2.29
N THR A 73 8.20 -23.83 -1.41
CA THR A 73 9.16 -22.74 -1.40
C THR A 73 10.58 -23.26 -1.20
N ILE A 74 11.49 -22.73 -2.00
CA ILE A 74 12.91 -23.05 -1.99
C ILE A 74 13.68 -21.78 -1.62
N LEU A 75 14.45 -21.83 -0.54
CA LEU A 75 15.20 -20.69 -0.03
C LEU A 75 16.70 -20.94 -0.16
N PHE A 76 17.40 -19.96 -0.76
CA PHE A 76 18.84 -20.02 -0.96
C PHE A 76 19.57 -19.20 0.09
N ASP A 77 20.47 -19.81 0.85
CA ASP A 77 21.41 -19.07 1.70
C ASP A 77 22.52 -18.47 0.84
N HIS A 78 22.17 -17.36 0.18
CA HIS A 78 23.05 -16.68 -0.77
C HIS A 78 24.35 -16.17 -0.13
N LYS A 79 24.36 -15.88 1.18
CA LYS A 79 25.55 -15.45 1.90
C LYS A 79 26.63 -16.52 1.96
N SER A 80 26.25 -17.80 1.87
CA SER A 80 27.19 -18.91 1.78
C SER A 80 28.03 -18.87 0.50
N SER A 81 27.58 -18.15 -0.56
CA SER A 81 28.27 -17.99 -1.83
C SER A 81 29.08 -16.70 -1.95
N PHE A 82 29.20 -15.89 -0.89
CA PHE A 82 29.97 -14.64 -0.93
C PHE A 82 31.44 -14.81 -1.26
N HIS A 83 32.01 -15.96 -0.97
CA HIS A 83 33.38 -16.28 -1.37
C HIS A 83 33.59 -16.35 -2.90
N GLN A 84 32.51 -16.47 -3.68
CA GLN A 84 32.51 -16.48 -5.13
C GLN A 84 32.31 -15.09 -5.76
N LEU A 85 32.06 -14.04 -4.96
CA LEU A 85 31.69 -12.72 -5.49
C LEU A 85 32.72 -12.13 -6.44
N GLY A 86 34.02 -12.36 -6.19
CA GLY A 86 35.07 -11.90 -7.09
C GLY A 86 34.95 -12.48 -8.49
N ASP A 87 34.77 -13.79 -8.58
CA ASP A 87 34.62 -14.50 -9.86
C ASP A 87 33.29 -14.14 -10.53
N ILE A 88 32.21 -13.99 -9.76
CA ILE A 88 30.91 -13.59 -10.27
C ILE A 88 30.99 -12.20 -10.90
N LYS A 89 31.56 -11.21 -10.20
CA LYS A 89 31.71 -9.85 -10.70
C LYS A 89 32.60 -9.80 -11.94
N TYR A 90 33.73 -10.54 -11.95
CA TYR A 90 34.58 -10.66 -13.11
C TYR A 90 33.85 -11.24 -14.31
N TYR A 91 33.00 -12.26 -14.11
CA TYR A 91 32.22 -12.87 -15.18
C TYR A 91 31.25 -11.86 -15.83
N TYR A 92 30.51 -11.05 -14.99
CA TYR A 92 29.61 -10.02 -15.53
C TYR A 92 30.36 -8.90 -16.23
N TRP A 93 31.52 -8.51 -15.71
CA TRP A 93 32.38 -7.53 -16.39
C TRP A 93 32.84 -8.03 -17.75
N GLN A 94 33.37 -9.24 -17.81
CA GLN A 94 33.92 -9.82 -19.05
C GLN A 94 32.85 -10.08 -20.10
N ASN A 95 31.68 -10.57 -19.71
CA ASN A 95 30.69 -11.09 -20.64
C ASN A 95 29.52 -10.15 -20.90
N HIS A 96 29.26 -9.22 -20.01
CA HIS A 96 28.11 -8.32 -20.09
C HIS A 96 28.51 -6.84 -19.99
N GLY A 97 29.82 -6.53 -19.86
CA GLY A 97 30.28 -5.16 -19.74
C GLY A 97 29.82 -4.40 -18.52
N ILE A 98 29.49 -5.14 -17.45
CA ILE A 98 28.99 -4.56 -16.21
C ILE A 98 30.14 -4.49 -15.19
N ASP A 99 30.54 -3.28 -14.84
CA ASP A 99 31.63 -3.03 -13.90
C ASP A 99 31.10 -2.58 -12.54
N PHE A 100 31.37 -3.37 -11.49
CA PHE A 100 30.94 -3.14 -10.12
C PHE A 100 32.02 -2.36 -9.36
N LYS A 101 32.28 -1.11 -9.76
CA LYS A 101 33.33 -0.25 -9.18
C LYS A 101 33.09 0.11 -7.71
N ASN A 102 31.83 0.27 -7.34
CA ASN A 102 31.47 0.71 -6.00
C ASN A 102 31.02 -0.47 -5.15
N HIS A 103 31.32 -0.41 -3.86
CA HIS A 103 30.79 -1.38 -2.92
C HIS A 103 29.30 -1.11 -2.67
N ASP A 104 28.47 -2.03 -3.10
CA ASP A 104 27.02 -2.03 -2.90
C ASP A 104 26.63 -3.36 -2.25
N PRO A 105 26.34 -3.37 -0.94
CA PRO A 105 25.94 -4.59 -0.25
C PRO A 105 24.71 -5.28 -0.83
N LEU A 106 23.74 -4.51 -1.33
CA LEU A 106 22.55 -5.06 -1.99
C LEU A 106 22.94 -5.78 -3.30
N MET A 107 23.83 -5.18 -4.07
CA MET A 107 24.32 -5.80 -5.30
C MET A 107 25.06 -7.11 -5.03
N ASP A 108 25.86 -7.15 -3.97
CA ASP A 108 26.56 -8.37 -3.56
C ASP A 108 25.58 -9.49 -3.21
N GLU A 109 24.51 -9.18 -2.48
CA GLU A 109 23.44 -10.15 -2.19
C GLU A 109 22.70 -10.59 -3.47
N VAL A 110 22.38 -9.67 -4.37
CA VAL A 110 21.70 -9.95 -5.65
C VAL A 110 22.54 -10.87 -6.53
N LEU A 111 23.84 -10.60 -6.66
CA LEU A 111 24.74 -11.40 -7.47
C LEU A 111 24.96 -12.80 -6.89
N ALA A 112 25.15 -12.90 -5.58
CA ALA A 112 25.29 -14.20 -4.90
C ALA A 112 24.03 -15.05 -5.02
N PHE A 113 22.85 -14.44 -4.84
CA PHE A 113 21.56 -15.12 -5.04
C PHE A 113 21.40 -15.59 -6.48
N GLY A 114 21.65 -14.72 -7.45
CA GLY A 114 21.57 -15.07 -8.88
C GLY A 114 22.53 -16.17 -9.30
N TYR A 115 23.72 -16.22 -8.71
CA TYR A 115 24.67 -17.31 -8.93
C TYR A 115 24.09 -18.68 -8.50
N MET A 116 23.51 -18.76 -7.32
CA MET A 116 22.87 -19.99 -6.85
C MET A 116 21.64 -20.36 -7.70
N VAL A 117 20.81 -19.37 -8.07
CA VAL A 117 19.63 -19.57 -8.93
C VAL A 117 20.05 -20.07 -10.31
N HIS A 118 21.12 -19.54 -10.88
CA HIS A 118 21.67 -20.00 -12.18
C HIS A 118 22.05 -21.48 -12.14
N ILE A 119 22.79 -21.92 -11.12
CA ILE A 119 23.18 -23.32 -10.97
C ILE A 119 21.93 -24.19 -10.80
N PHE A 120 21.03 -23.79 -9.90
CA PHE A 120 19.82 -24.55 -9.63
C PHE A 120 18.93 -24.71 -10.86
N LEU A 121 18.65 -23.64 -11.57
CA LEU A 121 17.80 -23.67 -12.77
C LEU A 121 18.44 -24.42 -13.93
N SER A 122 19.78 -24.39 -14.06
CA SER A 122 20.50 -25.17 -15.05
C SER A 122 20.37 -26.67 -14.78
N GLU A 123 20.57 -27.12 -13.54
CA GLU A 123 20.38 -28.52 -13.13
C GLU A 123 18.92 -28.95 -13.21
N MET A 124 17.99 -28.12 -12.75
CA MET A 124 16.57 -28.40 -12.83
C MET A 124 16.12 -28.60 -14.28
N THR A 125 16.60 -27.77 -15.19
CA THR A 125 16.27 -27.89 -16.62
C THR A 125 16.82 -29.19 -17.20
N ARG A 126 18.05 -29.56 -16.86
CA ARG A 126 18.65 -30.82 -17.28
C ARG A 126 17.85 -32.03 -16.79
N VAL A 127 17.45 -32.04 -15.51
CA VAL A 127 16.64 -33.13 -14.93
C VAL A 127 15.24 -33.15 -15.54
N ALA A 128 14.60 -31.97 -15.71
CA ALA A 128 13.26 -31.87 -16.30
C ALA A 128 13.20 -32.42 -17.72
N ILE A 129 14.18 -32.08 -18.57
CA ILE A 129 14.26 -32.57 -19.95
C ILE A 129 14.44 -34.09 -19.99
N ALA A 130 15.30 -34.64 -19.12
CA ALA A 130 15.48 -36.10 -19.01
C ALA A 130 14.17 -36.81 -18.64
N GLN A 131 13.30 -36.14 -17.89
CA GLN A 131 11.97 -36.67 -17.50
C GLN A 131 10.84 -36.23 -18.47
N LYS A 132 11.19 -35.58 -19.60
CA LYS A 132 10.24 -35.05 -20.61
C LYS A 132 9.27 -34.00 -20.04
N VAL A 133 9.72 -33.25 -19.07
CA VAL A 133 9.01 -32.10 -18.49
C VAL A 133 9.58 -30.81 -19.09
N LYS A 134 8.73 -29.85 -19.44
CA LYS A 134 9.13 -28.55 -19.98
C LYS A 134 9.05 -27.50 -18.85
N PRO A 135 10.18 -27.05 -18.29
CA PRO A 135 10.19 -26.10 -17.20
C PRO A 135 10.02 -24.67 -17.70
N LEU A 136 9.50 -23.81 -16.84
CA LEU A 136 9.34 -22.37 -17.04
C LEU A 136 9.78 -21.63 -15.77
N ALA A 137 10.56 -20.56 -15.90
CA ALA A 137 10.94 -19.70 -14.80
C ALA A 137 10.36 -18.29 -14.98
N HIS A 138 9.70 -17.78 -13.94
CA HIS A 138 9.19 -16.42 -13.90
C HIS A 138 9.93 -15.60 -12.82
N PHE A 139 10.61 -14.55 -13.26
CA PHE A 139 11.39 -13.67 -12.41
C PHE A 139 10.64 -12.36 -12.15
N HIS A 140 10.66 -11.93 -10.91
CA HIS A 140 10.06 -10.66 -10.49
C HIS A 140 11.15 -9.69 -10.04
N GLU A 141 11.30 -8.58 -10.75
CA GLU A 141 12.28 -7.52 -10.51
C GLU A 141 13.73 -7.91 -10.82
N TRP A 142 14.55 -6.89 -11.06
CA TRP A 142 15.97 -7.07 -11.37
C TRP A 142 16.75 -7.75 -10.24
N MET A 143 16.34 -7.53 -8.98
CA MET A 143 17.00 -8.14 -7.82
C MET A 143 16.91 -9.67 -7.80
N ALA A 144 15.85 -10.24 -8.36
CA ALA A 144 15.69 -11.69 -8.46
C ALA A 144 16.18 -12.27 -9.80
N SER A 145 16.52 -11.43 -10.78
CA SER A 145 16.63 -11.82 -12.18
C SER A 145 18.08 -11.91 -12.70
N SER A 146 19.06 -11.68 -11.84
CA SER A 146 20.48 -11.62 -12.24
C SER A 146 21.01 -12.92 -12.88
N ALA A 147 20.30 -14.06 -12.70
CA ALA A 147 20.61 -15.31 -13.36
C ALA A 147 20.29 -15.31 -14.89
N ILE A 148 19.36 -14.48 -15.34
CA ILE A 148 18.87 -14.52 -16.74
C ILE A 148 20.00 -14.35 -17.77
N PRO A 149 20.90 -13.35 -17.69
CA PRO A 149 21.97 -13.20 -18.66
C PRO A 149 22.86 -14.44 -18.77
N ASN A 150 23.14 -15.08 -17.64
CA ASN A 150 24.00 -16.27 -17.57
C ASN A 150 23.30 -17.51 -18.14
N LEU A 151 22.02 -17.70 -17.84
CA LEU A 151 21.20 -18.77 -18.41
C LEU A 151 21.15 -18.67 -19.95
N ARG A 152 21.04 -17.45 -20.50
CA ARG A 152 21.02 -17.21 -21.94
C ARG A 152 22.39 -17.48 -22.60
N ARG A 153 23.46 -17.01 -21.95
CA ARG A 153 24.82 -17.24 -22.43
C ARG A 153 25.16 -18.73 -22.48
N ASP A 154 24.78 -19.48 -21.42
CA ASP A 154 25.04 -20.91 -21.34
C ASP A 154 24.08 -21.75 -22.18
N GLN A 155 23.18 -21.08 -22.92
CA GLN A 155 22.16 -21.71 -23.78
C GLN A 155 21.32 -22.76 -23.03
N VAL A 156 21.04 -22.49 -21.78
CA VAL A 156 20.16 -23.37 -20.97
C VAL A 156 18.76 -23.35 -21.59
N PRO A 157 18.21 -24.53 -21.98
CA PRO A 157 16.92 -24.61 -22.67
C PRO A 157 15.72 -24.44 -21.71
N LEU A 158 15.71 -23.32 -21.01
CA LEU A 158 14.70 -22.89 -20.04
C LEU A 158 14.00 -21.62 -20.56
N GLN A 159 12.70 -21.67 -20.71
CA GLN A 159 11.93 -20.47 -21.04
C GLN A 159 11.82 -19.58 -19.81
N THR A 160 11.99 -18.28 -20.01
CA THR A 160 11.99 -17.30 -18.95
C THR A 160 10.98 -16.19 -19.22
N VAL A 161 10.23 -15.82 -18.19
CA VAL A 161 9.41 -14.62 -18.12
C VAL A 161 10.04 -13.69 -17.11
N PHE A 162 10.18 -12.42 -17.43
CA PHE A 162 10.68 -11.40 -16.51
C PHE A 162 9.66 -10.29 -16.37
N THR A 163 9.22 -10.00 -15.14
CA THR A 163 8.33 -8.89 -14.83
C THR A 163 9.08 -7.84 -14.04
N THR A 164 9.18 -6.62 -14.58
CA THR A 164 9.58 -5.46 -13.79
C THR A 164 8.34 -4.76 -13.24
N HIS A 165 8.37 -4.44 -11.94
CA HIS A 165 7.28 -3.75 -11.27
C HIS A 165 7.49 -2.24 -11.24
N ALA A 166 8.72 -1.79 -11.42
CA ALA A 166 9.13 -0.41 -11.63
C ALA A 166 10.56 -0.40 -12.17
N THR A 167 10.88 0.53 -13.04
CA THR A 167 12.28 0.70 -13.48
C THR A 167 13.11 1.32 -12.35
N LEU A 168 14.33 0.82 -12.15
CA LEU A 168 15.22 1.38 -11.13
C LEU A 168 15.48 2.86 -11.38
N LEU A 169 15.90 3.18 -12.61
CA LEU A 169 16.25 4.55 -12.98
C LEU A 169 15.05 5.48 -12.96
N GLY A 170 13.87 5.00 -13.36
CA GLY A 170 12.62 5.77 -13.30
C GLY A 170 12.27 6.24 -11.90
N ARG A 171 12.54 5.43 -10.87
CA ARG A 171 12.34 5.83 -9.47
C ARG A 171 13.24 7.01 -9.08
N TYR A 172 14.53 6.96 -9.43
CA TYR A 172 15.46 8.06 -9.15
C TYR A 172 15.08 9.33 -9.92
N LEU A 173 14.73 9.21 -11.17
CA LEU A 173 14.35 10.34 -12.01
C LEU A 173 13.06 11.00 -11.51
N ALA A 174 12.02 10.23 -11.24
CA ALA A 174 10.75 10.77 -10.76
C ALA A 174 10.85 11.45 -9.40
N MET A 175 11.78 11.04 -8.54
CA MET A 175 12.04 11.70 -7.26
C MET A 175 12.73 13.06 -7.42
N ASN A 176 13.46 13.26 -8.52
CA ASN A 176 14.33 14.43 -8.74
C ASN A 176 13.82 15.35 -9.85
N ASP A 177 12.89 14.92 -10.68
CA ASP A 177 12.32 15.68 -11.78
C ASP A 177 10.78 15.73 -11.70
N PRO A 178 10.19 16.89 -11.35
CA PRO A 178 8.74 17.05 -11.29
C PRO A 178 8.01 16.86 -12.64
N GLN A 179 8.76 16.90 -13.76
CA GLN A 179 8.25 16.74 -15.12
C GLN A 179 8.83 15.48 -15.77
N PHE A 180 9.15 14.47 -14.98
CA PHE A 180 9.82 13.25 -15.41
C PHE A 180 9.17 12.62 -16.66
N TYR A 181 7.85 12.47 -16.69
CA TYR A 181 7.17 11.85 -17.83
C TYR A 181 7.22 12.68 -19.11
N ASP A 182 7.27 14.01 -18.99
CA ASP A 182 7.41 14.91 -20.14
C ASP A 182 8.85 14.86 -20.70
N HIS A 183 9.83 14.72 -19.84
CA HIS A 183 11.24 14.63 -20.20
C HIS A 183 11.68 13.23 -20.64
N LEU A 184 10.95 12.18 -20.25
CA LEU A 184 11.31 10.78 -20.44
C LEU A 184 11.75 10.44 -21.89
N PRO A 185 11.09 10.90 -22.96
CA PRO A 185 11.49 10.61 -24.33
C PRO A 185 12.87 11.17 -24.73
N PHE A 186 13.36 12.16 -24.00
CA PHE A 186 14.60 12.88 -24.29
C PHE A 186 15.77 12.50 -23.38
N LEU A 187 15.54 11.62 -22.40
CA LEU A 187 16.55 11.22 -21.43
C LEU A 187 17.54 10.22 -22.03
N ASP A 188 18.82 10.44 -21.73
CA ASP A 188 19.88 9.46 -21.97
C ASP A 188 20.04 8.60 -20.71
N TRP A 189 19.55 7.37 -20.76
CA TRP A 189 19.57 6.45 -19.63
C TRP A 189 20.98 6.24 -19.04
N HIS A 190 22.02 6.22 -19.89
CA HIS A 190 23.38 5.98 -19.41
C HIS A 190 23.94 7.18 -18.64
N LYS A 191 23.73 8.39 -19.15
CA LYS A 191 24.12 9.63 -18.45
C LYS A 191 23.43 9.74 -17.10
N GLU A 192 22.13 9.47 -17.07
CA GLU A 192 21.35 9.51 -15.83
C GLU A 192 21.79 8.42 -14.85
N ALA A 193 22.06 7.19 -15.31
CA ALA A 193 22.56 6.11 -14.47
C ALA A 193 23.92 6.45 -13.84
N VAL A 194 24.81 7.09 -14.59
CA VAL A 194 26.09 7.59 -14.08
C VAL A 194 25.87 8.72 -13.06
N HIS A 195 24.99 9.67 -13.38
CA HIS A 195 24.65 10.79 -12.51
C HIS A 195 24.17 10.34 -11.13
N PHE A 196 23.29 9.33 -11.08
CA PHE A 196 22.78 8.77 -9.84
C PHE A 196 23.68 7.69 -9.21
N ASN A 197 24.84 7.40 -9.81
CA ASN A 197 25.77 6.35 -9.36
C ASN A 197 25.12 4.95 -9.27
N VAL A 198 24.26 4.62 -10.22
CA VAL A 198 23.55 3.33 -10.33
C VAL A 198 23.79 2.63 -11.68
N GLU A 199 24.90 2.94 -12.33
CA GLU A 199 25.22 2.42 -13.67
C GLU A 199 25.22 0.88 -13.73
N ALA A 200 25.86 0.23 -12.76
CA ALA A 200 25.93 -1.23 -12.71
C ALA A 200 24.53 -1.86 -12.51
N ASN A 201 23.72 -1.28 -11.64
CA ASN A 201 22.36 -1.74 -11.37
C ASN A 201 21.47 -1.62 -12.61
N VAL A 202 21.52 -0.49 -13.31
CA VAL A 202 20.74 -0.26 -14.53
C VAL A 202 21.20 -1.17 -15.66
N LYS A 203 22.53 -1.35 -15.84
CA LYS A 203 23.07 -2.29 -16.84
C LYS A 203 22.64 -3.73 -16.56
N LEU A 204 22.61 -4.14 -15.28
CA LEU A 204 22.14 -5.47 -14.89
C LEU A 204 20.65 -5.63 -15.20
N GLU A 205 19.81 -4.65 -14.84
CA GLU A 205 18.39 -4.66 -15.16
C GLU A 205 18.15 -4.76 -16.67
N ARG A 206 18.86 -3.97 -17.46
CA ARG A 206 18.80 -4.05 -18.93
C ARG A 206 19.21 -5.42 -19.47
N ALA A 207 20.28 -6.01 -18.94
CA ALA A 207 20.71 -7.35 -19.31
C ALA A 207 19.65 -8.41 -19.02
N CYS A 208 18.98 -8.31 -17.89
CA CYS A 208 17.85 -9.19 -17.53
C CYS A 208 16.66 -9.02 -18.49
N VAL A 209 16.30 -7.78 -18.81
CA VAL A 209 15.22 -7.45 -19.74
C VAL A 209 15.48 -8.01 -21.12
N HIS A 210 16.69 -7.81 -21.65
CA HIS A 210 17.05 -8.27 -23.00
C HIS A 210 17.28 -9.79 -23.07
N GLY A 211 17.67 -10.41 -21.95
CA GLY A 211 17.89 -11.86 -21.87
C GLY A 211 16.60 -12.68 -21.71
N ALA A 212 15.54 -12.12 -21.18
CA ALA A 212 14.28 -12.81 -20.97
C ALA A 212 13.57 -13.15 -22.30
N HIS A 213 12.96 -14.34 -22.39
CA HIS A 213 12.16 -14.72 -23.56
C HIS A 213 10.92 -13.86 -23.69
N VAL A 214 10.19 -13.67 -22.58
CA VAL A 214 9.05 -12.77 -22.49
C VAL A 214 9.32 -11.72 -21.42
N PHE A 215 9.22 -10.46 -21.81
CA PHE A 215 9.37 -9.33 -20.91
C PHE A 215 8.00 -8.70 -20.63
N THR A 216 7.70 -8.45 -19.38
CA THR A 216 6.40 -7.94 -18.94
C THR A 216 6.57 -6.83 -17.91
N THR A 217 5.54 -6.02 -17.78
CA THR A 217 5.43 -5.02 -16.68
C THR A 217 3.98 -4.89 -16.23
N VAL A 218 3.75 -4.10 -15.19
CA VAL A 218 2.46 -4.05 -14.49
C VAL A 218 1.46 -3.05 -15.08
N SER A 219 1.93 -2.08 -15.87
CA SER A 219 1.07 -1.02 -16.43
C SER A 219 1.65 -0.45 -17.73
N GLU A 220 0.79 0.19 -18.53
CA GLU A 220 1.22 0.90 -19.74
C GLU A 220 2.13 2.10 -19.40
N VAL A 221 1.89 2.78 -18.27
CA VAL A 221 2.74 3.88 -17.81
C VAL A 221 4.16 3.39 -17.55
N THR A 222 4.31 2.28 -16.83
CA THR A 222 5.63 1.64 -16.62
C THR A 222 6.20 1.09 -17.93
N GLY A 223 5.36 0.64 -18.85
CA GLY A 223 5.77 0.19 -20.19
C GLY A 223 6.49 1.28 -20.99
N LYS A 224 6.06 2.53 -20.88
CA LYS A 224 6.76 3.68 -21.49
C LYS A 224 8.14 3.89 -20.88
N GLU A 225 8.28 3.78 -19.58
CA GLU A 225 9.58 3.83 -18.92
C GLU A 225 10.51 2.71 -19.42
N CYS A 226 9.98 1.50 -19.52
CA CYS A 226 10.74 0.35 -20.00
C CYS A 226 11.31 0.60 -21.41
N PHE A 227 10.50 1.14 -22.31
CA PHE A 227 10.96 1.46 -23.66
C PHE A 227 12.13 2.46 -23.66
N HIS A 228 11.98 3.58 -22.95
CA HIS A 228 12.99 4.64 -22.97
C HIS A 228 14.22 4.34 -22.10
N LEU A 229 14.05 3.71 -20.95
CA LEU A 229 15.14 3.50 -20.00
C LEU A 229 15.78 2.11 -20.10
N LEU A 230 15.01 1.09 -20.45
CA LEU A 230 15.50 -0.28 -20.58
C LEU A 230 15.74 -0.73 -22.03
N GLY A 231 15.24 0.04 -23.01
CA GLY A 231 15.48 -0.22 -24.43
C GLY A 231 14.67 -1.39 -25.01
N ARG A 232 13.64 -1.85 -24.30
CA ARG A 232 12.70 -2.88 -24.76
C ARG A 232 11.30 -2.56 -24.29
N SER A 233 10.33 -2.60 -25.19
CA SER A 233 8.92 -2.56 -24.81
C SER A 233 8.50 -3.90 -24.19
N PRO A 234 7.62 -3.89 -23.17
CA PRO A 234 7.08 -5.15 -22.64
C PRO A 234 6.23 -5.87 -23.70
N ASP A 235 6.35 -7.19 -23.73
CA ASP A 235 5.55 -8.06 -24.61
C ASP A 235 4.09 -8.17 -24.13
N LYS A 236 3.88 -8.05 -22.82
CA LYS A 236 2.58 -8.04 -22.18
C LYS A 236 2.55 -7.15 -20.93
N ILE A 237 1.38 -6.63 -20.64
CA ILE A 237 1.06 -5.98 -19.37
C ILE A 237 0.39 -6.99 -18.45
N LEU A 238 0.93 -7.12 -17.23
CA LEU A 238 0.42 -7.99 -16.18
C LEU A 238 -0.10 -7.15 -15.01
N PRO A 239 -1.38 -6.71 -15.04
CA PRO A 239 -1.95 -5.93 -13.95
C PRO A 239 -1.87 -6.66 -12.61
N ASN A 240 -1.66 -5.93 -11.54
CA ASN A 240 -1.62 -6.48 -10.20
C ASN A 240 -3.02 -6.60 -9.61
N GLY A 241 -3.33 -7.77 -9.07
CA GLY A 241 -4.59 -8.05 -8.44
C GLY A 241 -4.49 -8.18 -6.91
N LEU A 242 -5.62 -8.49 -6.34
CA LEU A 242 -5.78 -8.87 -4.94
C LEU A 242 -6.51 -10.19 -4.83
N ASN A 243 -6.40 -10.84 -3.70
CA ASN A 243 -7.32 -11.90 -3.30
C ASN A 243 -8.56 -11.24 -2.70
N ILE A 244 -9.57 -11.00 -3.52
CA ILE A 244 -10.77 -10.23 -3.13
C ILE A 244 -11.58 -10.98 -2.06
N GLU A 245 -11.61 -12.33 -2.08
CA GLU A 245 -12.28 -13.13 -1.05
C GLU A 245 -11.78 -12.83 0.37
N ARG A 246 -10.54 -12.36 0.50
CA ARG A 246 -9.95 -11.95 1.78
C ARG A 246 -10.50 -10.63 2.30
N PHE A 247 -10.91 -9.74 1.42
CA PHE A 247 -11.29 -8.36 1.76
C PHE A 247 -12.79 -8.10 1.66
N SER A 248 -13.53 -8.87 0.88
CA SER A 248 -14.97 -8.72 0.76
C SER A 248 -15.70 -9.57 1.81
N VAL A 249 -16.45 -8.88 2.65
CA VAL A 249 -17.43 -9.50 3.54
C VAL A 249 -18.79 -9.12 2.97
N LEU A 250 -19.36 -10.03 2.17
CA LEU A 250 -20.63 -9.81 1.48
C LEU A 250 -21.73 -9.32 2.45
N HIS A 251 -22.43 -8.28 2.06
CA HIS A 251 -23.56 -7.67 2.78
C HIS A 251 -23.23 -6.94 4.10
N GLU A 252 -21.97 -6.94 4.56
CA GLU A 252 -21.57 -6.29 5.81
C GLU A 252 -20.85 -4.95 5.63
N VAL A 253 -20.58 -4.51 4.39
CA VAL A 253 -19.79 -3.30 4.11
C VAL A 253 -20.37 -2.08 4.82
N GLN A 254 -21.69 -1.90 4.83
CA GLN A 254 -22.33 -0.77 5.49
C GLN A 254 -22.22 -0.87 7.02
N ASN A 255 -22.42 -2.06 7.56
CA ASN A 255 -22.33 -2.30 9.00
C ASN A 255 -20.89 -2.10 9.50
N LEU A 256 -19.91 -2.58 8.75
CA LEU A 256 -18.51 -2.39 9.07
C LEU A 256 -18.10 -0.92 8.97
N HIS A 257 -18.54 -0.22 7.92
CA HIS A 257 -18.31 1.22 7.83
C HIS A 257 -18.90 1.95 9.05
N HIS A 258 -20.15 1.69 9.41
CA HIS A 258 -20.79 2.34 10.55
C HIS A 258 -20.05 2.05 11.86
N LYS A 259 -19.71 0.79 12.10
CA LYS A 259 -18.98 0.35 13.30
C LYS A 259 -17.63 1.06 13.45
N TYR A 260 -16.82 1.03 12.41
CA TYR A 260 -15.47 1.61 12.47
C TYR A 260 -15.47 3.13 12.38
N LYS A 261 -16.46 3.72 11.70
CA LYS A 261 -16.69 5.17 11.73
C LYS A 261 -16.95 5.65 13.16
N GLN A 262 -17.76 4.95 13.95
CA GLN A 262 -18.00 5.30 15.35
C GLN A 262 -16.70 5.26 16.18
N LEU A 263 -15.82 4.28 15.94
CA LEU A 263 -14.52 4.23 16.62
C LEU A 263 -13.62 5.39 16.19
N LEU A 264 -13.62 5.74 14.91
CA LEU A 264 -12.87 6.89 14.40
C LEU A 264 -13.40 8.21 14.98
N GLU A 265 -14.73 8.34 15.13
CA GLU A 265 -15.37 9.50 15.75
C GLU A 265 -14.99 9.69 17.22
N ASN A 266 -14.66 8.63 17.94
CA ASN A 266 -14.10 8.75 19.28
C ASN A 266 -12.73 9.43 19.28
N PHE A 267 -11.88 9.12 18.29
CA PHE A 267 -10.62 9.85 18.10
C PHE A 267 -10.89 11.32 17.76
N ILE A 268 -11.78 11.59 16.82
CA ILE A 268 -12.14 12.95 16.37
C ILE A 268 -12.64 13.79 17.54
N MET A 269 -13.55 13.27 18.35
CA MET A 269 -14.05 13.97 19.54
C MET A 269 -12.94 14.27 20.54
N GLY A 270 -12.07 13.28 20.83
CA GLY A 270 -10.95 13.47 21.74
C GLY A 270 -9.98 14.54 21.25
N HIS A 271 -9.70 14.55 19.96
CA HIS A 271 -8.70 15.42 19.36
C HIS A 271 -9.19 16.87 19.15
N PHE A 272 -10.41 17.03 18.63
CA PHE A 272 -10.96 18.33 18.24
C PHE A 272 -11.88 18.97 19.29
N PHE A 273 -12.75 18.19 19.93
CA PHE A 273 -13.84 18.74 20.75
C PHE A 273 -13.39 19.31 22.09
N LYS A 274 -12.15 19.08 22.46
CA LYS A 274 -11.55 19.81 23.58
C LYS A 274 -11.44 21.32 23.29
N SER A 275 -11.29 21.71 22.03
CA SER A 275 -11.11 23.08 21.57
C SER A 275 -12.42 23.68 21.03
N TYR A 276 -13.07 22.99 20.11
CA TYR A 276 -14.34 23.35 19.49
C TYR A 276 -15.01 22.07 18.96
N SER A 277 -16.32 22.14 18.69
CA SER A 277 -17.09 20.99 18.16
C SER A 277 -17.68 21.31 16.80
N PHE A 278 -17.96 20.27 16.04
CA PHE A 278 -18.67 20.32 14.77
C PHE A 278 -19.60 19.08 14.65
N ASP A 279 -20.57 19.16 13.73
CA ASP A 279 -21.56 18.10 13.54
C ASP A 279 -20.94 16.86 12.88
N LEU A 280 -20.79 15.77 13.62
CA LEU A 280 -20.23 14.51 13.13
C LEU A 280 -21.09 13.89 12.03
N ASN A 281 -22.41 14.11 12.03
CA ASN A 281 -23.30 13.62 10.97
C ASN A 281 -23.09 14.34 9.63
N LYS A 282 -22.48 15.52 9.68
CA LYS A 282 -22.11 16.34 8.52
C LYS A 282 -20.59 16.36 8.28
N THR A 283 -19.89 15.35 8.77
CA THR A 283 -18.43 15.24 8.63
C THR A 283 -18.08 14.10 7.71
N LEU A 284 -17.18 14.36 6.76
CA LEU A 284 -16.61 13.39 5.85
C LEU A 284 -15.15 13.13 6.21
N TYR A 285 -14.76 11.87 6.25
CA TYR A 285 -13.40 11.44 6.54
C TYR A 285 -12.69 11.05 5.26
N PHE A 286 -11.68 11.81 4.89
CA PHE A 286 -10.79 11.56 3.77
C PHE A 286 -9.45 11.07 4.30
N PHE A 287 -8.73 10.26 3.51
CA PHE A 287 -7.40 9.83 3.90
C PHE A 287 -6.49 9.64 2.69
N THR A 288 -5.22 9.75 2.94
CA THR A 288 -4.15 9.27 2.05
C THR A 288 -3.15 8.48 2.87
N SER A 289 -2.53 7.49 2.26
CA SER A 289 -1.55 6.64 2.94
C SER A 289 -0.48 6.16 1.98
N GLY A 290 0.71 5.95 2.50
CA GLY A 290 1.84 5.46 1.72
C GLY A 290 3.17 5.81 2.36
N ARG A 291 4.26 5.50 1.67
CA ARG A 291 5.60 5.96 2.06
C ARG A 291 5.68 7.49 1.92
N PHE A 292 6.54 8.10 2.71
CA PHE A 292 6.78 9.53 2.61
C PHE A 292 7.60 9.85 1.34
N GLU A 293 6.90 9.97 0.24
CA GLU A 293 7.40 10.42 -1.05
C GLU A 293 6.53 11.60 -1.48
N TYR A 294 6.88 12.81 -1.01
CA TYR A 294 6.04 14.00 -1.01
C TYR A 294 5.37 14.31 -2.35
N SER A 295 6.14 14.39 -3.41
CA SER A 295 5.63 14.66 -4.76
C SER A 295 5.18 13.41 -5.50
N ASN A 296 5.91 12.29 -5.37
CA ASN A 296 5.57 11.04 -6.08
C ASN A 296 4.24 10.46 -5.63
N LYS A 297 3.93 10.53 -4.33
CA LYS A 297 2.63 10.10 -3.78
C LYS A 297 1.53 11.15 -3.93
N GLY A 298 1.87 12.35 -4.41
CA GLY A 298 0.93 13.44 -4.61
C GLY A 298 0.46 14.10 -3.32
N TYR A 299 1.27 14.07 -2.25
CA TYR A 299 0.93 14.78 -1.01
C TYR A 299 0.95 16.29 -1.22
N ASP A 300 1.88 16.81 -2.01
CA ASP A 300 1.93 18.20 -2.45
C ASP A 300 0.64 18.63 -3.14
N LEU A 301 0.18 17.85 -4.11
CA LEU A 301 -1.06 18.11 -4.83
C LEU A 301 -2.29 18.02 -3.92
N THR A 302 -2.31 17.03 -3.04
CA THR A 302 -3.40 16.83 -2.08
C THR A 302 -3.51 18.01 -1.13
N LEU A 303 -2.40 18.51 -0.59
CA LEU A 303 -2.36 19.65 0.31
C LEU A 303 -2.86 20.92 -0.37
N GLU A 304 -2.40 21.20 -1.58
CA GLU A 304 -2.87 22.35 -2.38
C GLU A 304 -4.38 22.27 -2.65
N ALA A 305 -4.86 21.08 -3.05
CA ALA A 305 -6.27 20.87 -3.31
C ALA A 305 -7.13 20.99 -2.03
N LEU A 306 -6.61 20.57 -0.87
CA LEU A 306 -7.30 20.75 0.41
C LEU A 306 -7.44 22.22 0.80
N ALA A 307 -6.41 23.04 0.57
CA ALA A 307 -6.48 24.47 0.81
C ALA A 307 -7.53 25.14 -0.08
N ARG A 308 -7.58 24.79 -1.36
CA ARG A 308 -8.60 25.25 -2.31
C ARG A 308 -10.00 24.75 -1.93
N LEU A 309 -10.14 23.52 -1.51
CA LEU A 309 -11.41 22.94 -1.04
C LEU A 309 -11.91 23.67 0.21
N ASN A 310 -11.03 23.95 1.18
CA ASN A 310 -11.37 24.70 2.38
C ASN A 310 -11.96 26.09 2.04
N HIS A 311 -11.30 26.80 1.14
CA HIS A 311 -11.78 28.10 0.66
C HIS A 311 -13.16 27.98 -0.02
N ARG A 312 -13.33 27.02 -0.92
CA ARG A 312 -14.58 26.79 -1.67
C ARG A 312 -15.74 26.42 -0.74
N LEU A 313 -15.50 25.55 0.26
CA LEU A 313 -16.51 25.18 1.26
C LEU A 313 -16.90 26.37 2.15
N LYS A 314 -15.95 27.25 2.49
CA LYS A 314 -16.22 28.50 3.23
C LYS A 314 -17.08 29.45 2.41
N GLU A 315 -16.73 29.72 1.16
CA GLU A 315 -17.49 30.60 0.26
C GLU A 315 -18.92 30.12 0.04
N ALA A 316 -19.09 28.80 -0.10
CA ALA A 316 -20.41 28.19 -0.25
C ALA A 316 -21.21 28.11 1.06
N ASN A 317 -20.68 28.57 2.20
CA ASN A 317 -21.27 28.38 3.54
C ASN A 317 -21.71 26.93 3.78
N SER A 318 -20.91 25.97 3.32
CA SER A 318 -21.23 24.54 3.43
C SER A 318 -21.41 24.14 4.91
N PRO A 319 -22.43 23.33 5.22
CA PRO A 319 -22.59 22.75 6.55
C PRO A 319 -21.61 21.60 6.81
N LEU A 320 -20.89 21.15 5.79
CA LEU A 320 -20.00 20.01 5.88
C LEU A 320 -18.64 20.37 6.47
N THR A 321 -18.09 19.43 7.20
CA THR A 321 -16.69 19.42 7.63
C THR A 321 -15.99 18.24 6.96
N VAL A 322 -14.78 18.44 6.47
CA VAL A 322 -13.91 17.39 5.95
C VAL A 322 -12.74 17.23 6.89
N VAL A 323 -12.49 16.01 7.36
CA VAL A 323 -11.28 15.69 8.11
C VAL A 323 -10.39 14.84 7.23
N MET A 324 -9.21 15.34 6.91
CA MET A 324 -8.22 14.66 6.09
C MET A 324 -7.12 14.05 6.92
N PHE A 325 -6.92 12.75 6.76
CA PHE A 325 -5.84 12.00 7.41
C PHE A 325 -4.68 11.77 6.44
N PHE A 326 -3.48 12.17 6.84
CA PHE A 326 -2.23 11.79 6.20
C PHE A 326 -1.58 10.67 7.01
N ILE A 327 -1.56 9.46 6.48
CA ILE A 327 -0.97 8.28 7.12
C ILE A 327 0.32 7.93 6.38
N THR A 328 1.43 8.45 6.86
CA THR A 328 2.73 8.23 6.23
C THR A 328 3.85 8.24 7.26
N ARG A 329 4.64 7.18 7.26
CA ARG A 329 5.67 6.97 8.28
C ARG A 329 6.80 7.99 8.16
N GLN A 330 7.14 8.59 9.29
CA GLN A 330 8.31 9.45 9.48
C GLN A 330 9.05 9.06 10.76
N LEU A 331 10.23 9.61 10.94
CA LEU A 331 10.97 9.43 12.18
C LEU A 331 10.32 10.26 13.29
N VAL A 332 9.86 9.57 14.32
CA VAL A 332 9.17 10.16 15.47
C VAL A 332 9.93 9.90 16.76
N GLN A 333 9.83 10.84 17.69
CA GLN A 333 10.36 10.70 19.05
C GLN A 333 9.34 9.99 19.95
N SER A 334 8.08 10.42 19.88
CA SER A 334 6.99 9.92 20.72
C SER A 334 5.64 10.35 20.15
N ILE A 335 4.56 9.74 20.65
CA ILE A 335 3.22 10.32 20.49
C ILE A 335 3.20 11.67 21.22
N ASN A 336 2.55 12.68 20.63
CA ASN A 336 2.37 13.97 21.29
C ASN A 336 1.57 13.78 22.60
N PRO A 337 2.13 14.16 23.76
CA PRO A 337 1.46 13.96 25.06
C PRO A 337 0.09 14.63 25.13
N ASP A 338 -0.10 15.78 24.49
CA ASP A 338 -1.40 16.48 24.49
C ASP A 338 -2.46 15.71 23.71
N VAL A 339 -2.09 15.07 22.59
CA VAL A 339 -2.99 14.22 21.80
C VAL A 339 -3.35 12.96 22.58
N LEU A 340 -2.38 12.33 23.20
CA LEU A 340 -2.59 11.12 24.00
C LEU A 340 -3.46 11.41 25.24
N ASN A 341 -3.16 12.51 25.95
CA ASN A 341 -3.94 12.92 27.12
C ASN A 341 -5.38 13.30 26.75
N ALA A 342 -5.59 14.00 25.64
CA ALA A 342 -6.91 14.36 25.17
C ALA A 342 -7.77 13.12 24.91
N ARG A 343 -7.19 12.08 24.32
CA ARG A 343 -7.86 10.80 24.12
C ARG A 343 -8.20 10.11 25.46
N ALA A 344 -7.24 10.02 26.36
CA ALA A 344 -7.42 9.41 27.67
C ALA A 344 -8.48 10.13 28.52
N MET A 345 -8.56 11.46 28.42
CA MET A 345 -9.58 12.26 29.11
C MET A 345 -10.98 12.02 28.56
N LEU A 346 -11.12 11.86 27.23
CA LEU A 346 -12.42 11.50 26.65
C LEU A 346 -12.88 10.12 27.14
N ASP A 347 -11.99 9.14 27.24
CA ASP A 347 -12.31 7.83 27.80
C ASP A 347 -12.76 7.92 29.27
N LYS A 348 -12.17 8.82 30.06
CA LYS A 348 -12.65 9.11 31.44
C LYS A 348 -14.03 9.76 31.45
N ILE A 349 -14.32 10.67 30.52
CA ILE A 349 -15.66 11.28 30.39
C ILE A 349 -16.68 10.19 30.07
N ASN A 350 -16.37 9.29 29.14
CA ASN A 350 -17.24 8.17 28.79
C ASN A 350 -17.46 7.23 29.99
N ALA A 351 -16.41 6.87 30.72
CA ALA A 351 -16.53 6.06 31.93
C ALA A 351 -17.40 6.73 33.03
N ASN A 352 -17.23 8.03 33.25
CA ASN A 352 -18.07 8.79 34.19
C ASN A 352 -19.52 8.83 33.72
N SER A 353 -19.78 9.01 32.44
CA SER A 353 -21.12 9.00 31.85
C SER A 353 -21.80 7.64 32.05
N ASN A 354 -21.11 6.54 31.82
CA ASN A 354 -21.61 5.19 32.02
C ASN A 354 -21.95 4.93 33.50
N ALA A 355 -21.12 5.38 34.44
CA ALA A 355 -21.39 5.26 35.86
C ALA A 355 -22.65 6.07 36.29
N ILE A 356 -22.83 7.26 35.72
CA ILE A 356 -24.04 8.08 35.95
C ILE A 356 -25.28 7.38 35.40
N VAL A 357 -25.22 6.85 34.19
CA VAL A 357 -26.35 6.11 33.59
C VAL A 357 -26.73 4.89 34.44
N GLU A 358 -25.74 4.14 34.91
CA GLU A 358 -25.99 2.97 35.76
C GLU A 358 -26.65 3.35 37.13
N GLN A 359 -26.24 4.47 37.72
CA GLN A 359 -26.92 4.98 38.92
C GLN A 359 -28.38 5.36 38.65
N ILE A 360 -28.63 6.10 37.57
CA ILE A 360 -29.99 6.50 37.18
C ILE A 360 -30.84 5.26 36.95
N LYS A 361 -30.35 4.29 36.19
CA LYS A 361 -31.03 3.03 35.87
C LYS A 361 -31.44 2.28 37.16
N ASN A 362 -30.51 2.10 38.10
CA ASN A 362 -30.74 1.35 39.30
C ASN A 362 -31.73 2.06 40.22
N ARG A 363 -31.67 3.38 40.38
CA ARG A 363 -32.59 4.17 41.19
C ARG A 363 -33.98 4.23 40.57
N LEU A 364 -34.08 4.44 39.26
CA LEU A 364 -35.34 4.46 38.54
C LEU A 364 -36.05 3.11 38.63
N TYR A 365 -35.32 1.99 38.46
CA TYR A 365 -35.88 0.65 38.62
C TYR A 365 -36.45 0.41 40.04
N ARG A 366 -35.69 0.76 41.10
CA ARG A 366 -36.13 0.62 42.47
C ARG A 366 -37.35 1.49 42.77
N GLN A 367 -37.38 2.72 42.30
CA GLN A 367 -38.51 3.62 42.47
C GLN A 367 -39.76 3.09 41.76
N ALA A 368 -39.65 2.63 40.53
CA ALA A 368 -40.76 2.04 39.80
C ALA A 368 -41.32 0.80 40.48
N ALA A 369 -40.46 -0.05 41.05
CA ALA A 369 -40.87 -1.25 41.78
C ALA A 369 -41.54 -0.93 43.14
N SER A 370 -41.25 0.22 43.74
CA SER A 370 -41.77 0.63 45.06
C SER A 370 -42.91 1.64 44.99
N SER A 371 -43.20 2.25 43.85
CA SER A 371 -44.20 3.29 43.69
C SER A 371 -45.63 2.72 43.62
N LYS A 372 -46.55 3.32 44.40
CA LYS A 372 -47.99 3.03 44.35
C LYS A 372 -48.68 4.11 43.52
N GLY A 373 -48.58 4.02 42.17
CA GLY A 373 -49.54 4.73 41.29
C GLY A 373 -49.15 6.10 40.74
N ASP A 374 -47.95 6.63 40.94
CA ASP A 374 -47.52 7.84 40.27
C ASP A 374 -46.63 7.47 39.05
N HIS A 375 -47.12 7.77 37.85
CA HIS A 375 -46.46 7.42 36.59
C HIS A 375 -45.51 8.52 36.04
N LYS A 376 -45.24 9.57 36.83
CA LYS A 376 -44.34 10.63 36.43
C LYS A 376 -42.88 10.20 36.60
N LEU A 377 -42.07 10.43 35.56
CA LEU A 377 -40.63 10.26 35.67
C LEU A 377 -40.06 11.31 36.64
N PRO A 378 -39.24 10.88 37.61
CA PRO A 378 -38.59 11.82 38.53
C PRO A 378 -37.55 12.68 37.82
N ASN A 379 -37.14 13.77 38.50
CA ASN A 379 -36.01 14.56 38.00
C ASN A 379 -34.73 13.71 38.02
N LEU A 380 -34.16 13.45 36.85
CA LEU A 380 -32.96 12.62 36.70
C LEU A 380 -31.76 13.17 37.47
N ASN A 381 -31.69 14.48 37.68
CA ASN A 381 -30.61 15.10 38.47
C ASN A 381 -30.59 14.62 39.92
N ASP A 382 -31.74 14.31 40.49
CA ASP A 382 -31.84 13.83 41.87
C ASP A 382 -31.44 12.36 42.01
N MET A 383 -31.27 11.67 40.89
CA MET A 383 -30.86 10.27 40.81
C MET A 383 -29.34 10.06 40.69
N VAL A 384 -28.57 11.14 40.63
CA VAL A 384 -27.11 11.08 40.50
C VAL A 384 -26.46 11.64 41.76
N ASP A 385 -25.50 10.89 42.33
CA ASP A 385 -24.73 11.36 43.49
C ASP A 385 -23.87 12.56 43.15
N ASP A 386 -23.68 13.48 44.10
CA ASP A 386 -22.82 14.65 43.95
C ASP A 386 -21.41 14.29 43.56
N TYR A 387 -20.89 13.17 44.06
CA TYR A 387 -19.58 12.66 43.67
C TYR A 387 -19.42 12.51 42.15
N TRP A 388 -20.38 11.85 41.49
CA TRP A 388 -20.31 11.63 40.06
C TRP A 388 -20.59 12.90 39.26
N ARG A 389 -21.49 13.77 39.70
CA ARG A 389 -21.75 15.08 39.09
C ARG A 389 -20.50 15.97 39.11
N LEU A 390 -19.83 16.05 40.25
CA LEU A 390 -18.62 16.85 40.42
C LEU A 390 -17.43 16.25 39.64
N ARG A 391 -17.28 14.95 39.70
CA ARG A 391 -16.24 14.23 38.96
C ARG A 391 -16.38 14.45 37.44
N HIS A 392 -17.59 14.32 36.90
CA HIS A 392 -17.89 14.55 35.50
C HIS A 392 -17.55 16.00 35.07
N ARG A 393 -18.03 17.00 35.85
CA ARG A 393 -17.70 18.41 35.59
C ARG A 393 -16.21 18.69 35.61
N ARG A 394 -15.49 18.18 36.62
CA ARG A 394 -14.03 18.36 36.73
C ARG A 394 -13.30 17.75 35.59
N THR A 395 -13.71 16.56 35.13
CA THR A 395 -13.09 15.88 34.00
C THR A 395 -13.31 16.68 32.72
N ILE A 396 -14.51 17.20 32.46
CA ILE A 396 -14.80 18.05 31.31
C ILE A 396 -13.97 19.35 31.34
N GLN A 397 -13.87 20.03 32.49
CA GLN A 397 -13.07 21.23 32.63
C GLN A 397 -11.58 20.97 32.40
N ALA A 398 -11.06 19.86 32.89
CA ALA A 398 -9.67 19.48 32.68
C ALA A 398 -9.37 19.08 31.23
N TRP A 399 -10.37 18.58 30.51
CA TRP A 399 -10.25 18.20 29.10
C TRP A 399 -10.33 19.41 28.16
N LYS A 400 -11.22 20.38 28.44
CA LYS A 400 -11.38 21.58 27.59
C LYS A 400 -10.09 22.40 27.54
N SER A 401 -9.74 22.82 26.35
CA SER A 401 -8.53 23.58 26.07
C SER A 401 -8.84 24.74 25.11
N GLY A 402 -8.23 25.89 25.31
CA GLY A 402 -8.34 27.04 24.42
C GLY A 402 -7.38 27.02 23.23
N GLY A 403 -6.49 26.03 23.13
CA GLY A 403 -5.55 25.89 22.02
C GLY A 403 -6.16 25.21 20.80
N LEU A 404 -5.53 25.43 19.63
CA LEU A 404 -5.92 24.71 18.41
C LEU A 404 -5.60 23.21 18.53
N PRO A 405 -6.43 22.35 17.93
CA PRO A 405 -6.11 20.92 17.83
C PRO A 405 -4.80 20.73 17.04
N PRO A 406 -3.84 19.94 17.55
CA PRO A 406 -2.59 19.70 16.84
C PRO A 406 -2.84 19.10 15.46
N VAL A 407 -2.07 19.53 14.47
CA VAL A 407 -2.14 18.97 13.11
C VAL A 407 -1.47 17.61 13.07
N VAL A 408 -0.36 17.44 13.80
CA VAL A 408 0.41 16.19 13.86
C VAL A 408 0.20 15.46 15.18
N THR A 409 0.04 14.14 15.11
CA THR A 409 -0.23 13.30 16.29
C THR A 409 1.02 12.93 17.09
N HIS A 410 2.21 13.13 16.53
CA HIS A 410 3.49 12.75 17.13
C HIS A 410 4.46 13.92 17.15
N ASN A 411 5.45 13.83 17.99
CA ASN A 411 6.61 14.70 17.95
C ASN A 411 7.60 14.14 16.93
N LEU A 412 7.79 14.84 15.81
CA LEU A 412 8.74 14.45 14.77
C LEU A 412 10.18 14.69 15.22
N VAL A 413 11.11 13.89 14.70
CA VAL A 413 12.56 14.10 14.91
C VAL A 413 13.00 15.36 14.17
N ASP A 414 12.46 15.61 12.98
CA ASP A 414 12.74 16.77 12.15
C ASP A 414 11.44 17.46 11.75
N ASP A 415 10.88 18.24 12.67
CA ASP A 415 9.65 18.99 12.48
C ASP A 415 9.83 20.21 11.55
N GLU A 416 11.00 20.83 11.57
CA GLU A 416 11.28 22.06 10.82
C GLU A 416 11.37 21.82 9.31
N ASN A 417 11.83 20.64 8.89
CA ASN A 417 12.00 20.28 7.48
C ASN A 417 10.89 19.37 6.94
N ASP A 418 9.86 19.07 7.73
CA ASP A 418 8.75 18.26 7.26
C ASP A 418 7.90 19.04 6.23
N SER A 419 7.84 18.51 5.01
CA SER A 419 7.19 19.20 3.88
C SER A 419 5.68 19.34 4.08
N ILE A 420 5.01 18.38 4.72
CA ILE A 420 3.57 18.44 5.01
C ILE A 420 3.29 19.55 6.01
N LEU A 421 4.02 19.58 7.12
CA LEU A 421 3.83 20.61 8.16
C LEU A 421 4.16 22.01 7.65
N ASN A 422 5.23 22.14 6.85
CA ASN A 422 5.61 23.43 6.28
C ASN A 422 4.54 23.97 5.33
N PHE A 423 3.95 23.12 4.50
CA PHE A 423 2.82 23.54 3.66
C PHE A 423 1.63 23.99 4.52
N LEU A 424 1.23 23.21 5.50
CA LEU A 424 0.07 23.51 6.36
C LEU A 424 0.25 24.82 7.14
N ARG A 425 1.45 25.07 7.64
CA ARG A 425 1.82 26.34 8.30
C ARG A 425 1.74 27.52 7.33
N THR A 426 2.30 27.36 6.13
CA THR A 426 2.31 28.41 5.10
C THR A 426 0.90 28.72 4.59
N ALA A 427 0.09 27.71 4.38
CA ALA A 427 -1.30 27.85 3.95
C ALA A 427 -2.25 28.26 5.09
N ASN A 428 -1.75 28.36 6.32
CA ASN A 428 -2.54 28.61 7.53
C ASN A 428 -3.71 27.59 7.71
N LEU A 429 -3.50 26.36 7.27
CA LEU A 429 -4.46 25.25 7.42
C LEU A 429 -4.10 24.41 8.66
N ILE A 430 -4.25 25.02 9.82
CA ILE A 430 -3.79 24.51 11.12
C ILE A 430 -4.94 24.24 12.10
N ASN A 431 -6.05 23.77 11.59
CA ASN A 431 -7.22 23.38 12.36
C ASN A 431 -7.90 24.54 13.11
N HIS A 432 -8.03 25.71 12.48
CA HIS A 432 -8.86 26.79 13.02
C HIS A 432 -10.34 26.35 13.08
N GLU A 433 -11.09 26.87 14.05
CA GLU A 433 -12.52 26.57 14.19
C GLU A 433 -13.30 26.89 12.90
N SER A 434 -12.97 28.00 12.25
CA SER A 434 -13.58 28.46 11.00
C SER A 434 -13.26 27.59 9.77
N ASP A 435 -12.25 26.73 9.84
CA ASP A 435 -11.88 25.88 8.72
C ASP A 435 -12.90 24.77 8.50
N LYS A 436 -13.28 24.57 7.24
CA LYS A 436 -14.14 23.47 6.82
C LYS A 436 -13.36 22.18 6.54
N VAL A 437 -12.06 22.31 6.29
CA VAL A 437 -11.13 21.18 6.16
C VAL A 437 -10.23 21.16 7.39
N LYS A 438 -10.26 20.06 8.10
CA LYS A 438 -9.39 19.75 9.23
C LYS A 438 -8.35 18.74 8.79
N VAL A 439 -7.16 18.80 9.35
CA VAL A 439 -6.05 17.90 8.99
C VAL A 439 -5.54 17.16 10.21
N VAL A 440 -5.34 15.86 10.04
CA VAL A 440 -4.67 14.99 11.01
C VAL A 440 -3.52 14.30 10.30
N TYR A 441 -2.31 14.68 10.61
CA TYR A 441 -1.09 14.05 10.14
C TYR A 441 -0.63 13.01 11.16
N HIS A 442 -0.72 11.74 10.78
CA HIS A 442 -0.31 10.59 11.59
C HIS A 442 0.94 9.95 10.98
N PRO A 443 2.14 10.22 11.53
CA PRO A 443 3.42 9.81 10.96
C PRO A 443 3.86 8.40 11.39
N ASP A 444 2.90 7.50 11.56
CA ASP A 444 3.13 6.11 11.97
C ASP A 444 2.09 5.17 11.34
N PHE A 445 2.27 3.87 11.55
CA PHE A 445 1.28 2.88 11.13
C PHE A 445 0.04 2.92 12.02
N ILE A 446 -1.11 2.67 11.43
CA ILE A 446 -2.34 2.40 12.18
C ILE A 446 -2.37 0.91 12.53
N SER A 447 -2.52 0.62 13.81
CA SER A 447 -2.65 -0.74 14.33
C SER A 447 -3.56 -0.76 15.57
N SER A 448 -4.10 -1.91 15.90
CA SER A 448 -4.94 -2.09 17.09
C SER A 448 -4.20 -1.81 18.41
N THR A 449 -2.88 -1.90 18.39
CA THR A 449 -2.02 -1.57 19.54
C THR A 449 -1.76 -0.08 19.70
N ASN A 450 -2.07 0.74 18.68
CA ASN A 450 -1.93 2.18 18.75
C ASN A 450 -3.04 2.79 19.64
N PRO A 451 -2.69 3.48 20.73
CA PRO A 451 -3.67 3.98 21.70
C PRO A 451 -4.58 5.10 21.16
N LEU A 452 -4.24 5.70 20.03
CA LEU A 452 -5.03 6.79 19.44
C LEU A 452 -6.26 6.28 18.69
N PHE A 453 -6.09 5.26 17.86
CA PHE A 453 -7.16 4.75 16.99
C PHE A 453 -7.78 3.46 17.51
N GLY A 454 -6.97 2.54 18.06
CA GLY A 454 -7.47 1.27 18.61
C GLY A 454 -8.10 0.34 17.57
N MET A 455 -7.68 0.43 16.31
CA MET A 455 -8.17 -0.38 15.20
C MET A 455 -7.04 -0.71 14.22
N GLU A 456 -7.22 -1.75 13.42
CA GLU A 456 -6.30 -2.08 12.34
C GLU A 456 -6.44 -1.12 11.16
N TYR A 457 -5.40 -1.03 10.32
CA TYR A 457 -5.41 -0.15 9.15
C TYR A 457 -6.59 -0.43 8.21
N ASP A 458 -6.91 -1.69 7.98
CA ASP A 458 -8.04 -2.10 7.14
C ASP A 458 -9.38 -1.55 7.68
N ASP A 459 -9.54 -1.55 8.99
CA ASP A 459 -10.75 -1.05 9.66
C ASP A 459 -10.81 0.48 9.64
N PHE A 460 -9.65 1.14 9.75
CA PHE A 460 -9.54 2.58 9.54
C PHE A 460 -9.95 2.98 8.13
N VAL A 461 -9.50 2.25 7.11
CA VAL A 461 -9.93 2.49 5.72
C VAL A 461 -11.44 2.36 5.60
N ARG A 462 -12.05 1.31 6.18
CA ARG A 462 -13.52 1.12 6.19
C ARG A 462 -14.27 2.26 6.87
N ALA A 463 -13.67 2.89 7.88
CA ALA A 463 -14.26 4.03 8.58
C ALA A 463 -14.30 5.30 7.72
N CYS A 464 -13.42 5.43 6.74
CA CYS A 464 -13.29 6.60 5.87
C CYS A 464 -14.34 6.59 4.75
N HIS A 465 -14.55 7.77 4.16
CA HIS A 465 -15.48 7.97 3.04
C HIS A 465 -14.76 8.01 1.69
N LEU A 466 -13.53 8.54 1.66
CA LEU A 466 -12.79 8.77 0.43
C LEU A 466 -11.28 8.61 0.65
N GLY A 467 -10.66 7.76 -0.17
CA GLY A 467 -9.21 7.70 -0.31
C GLY A 467 -8.72 8.68 -1.39
N VAL A 468 -7.61 9.39 -1.14
CA VAL A 468 -7.07 10.41 -2.04
C VAL A 468 -5.63 10.07 -2.38
N PHE A 469 -5.40 9.56 -3.59
CA PHE A 469 -4.11 9.03 -4.04
C PHE A 469 -3.69 9.59 -5.41
N PRO A 470 -3.50 10.92 -5.56
CA PRO A 470 -3.21 11.55 -6.84
C PRO A 470 -1.72 11.47 -7.19
N SER A 471 -1.15 10.27 -7.17
CA SER A 471 0.28 10.03 -7.36
C SER A 471 0.79 10.57 -8.70
N TYR A 472 1.99 11.15 -8.68
CA TYR A 472 2.72 11.47 -9.90
C TYR A 472 3.49 10.26 -10.43
N TYR A 473 4.14 9.52 -9.53
CA TYR A 473 4.87 8.30 -9.86
C TYR A 473 4.38 7.12 -9.02
N GLU A 474 3.60 6.26 -9.61
CA GLU A 474 3.07 5.04 -8.99
C GLU A 474 2.94 3.95 -10.05
N PRO A 475 3.89 3.01 -10.15
CA PRO A 475 3.87 1.96 -11.19
C PRO A 475 2.59 1.14 -11.23
N TRP A 476 1.99 0.86 -10.07
CA TRP A 476 0.66 0.27 -10.00
C TRP A 476 -0.27 1.12 -9.12
N GLY A 477 -0.19 1.01 -7.81
CA GLY A 477 -1.06 1.70 -6.83
C GLY A 477 -2.06 0.76 -6.17
N TYR A 478 -1.59 0.02 -5.16
CA TYR A 478 -2.46 -0.88 -4.39
C TYR A 478 -3.46 -0.14 -3.52
N THR A 479 -3.11 1.02 -2.97
CA THR A 479 -3.94 1.73 -2.00
C THR A 479 -5.35 2.07 -2.50
N PRO A 480 -5.53 2.62 -3.72
CA PRO A 480 -6.87 2.84 -4.25
C PRO A 480 -7.63 1.52 -4.51
N LEU A 481 -6.94 0.48 -4.98
CA LEU A 481 -7.55 -0.83 -5.19
C LEU A 481 -8.00 -1.47 -3.87
N GLU A 482 -7.15 -1.44 -2.85
CA GLU A 482 -7.48 -1.92 -1.51
C GLU A 482 -8.64 -1.15 -0.88
N SER A 483 -8.73 0.15 -1.14
CA SER A 483 -9.86 0.98 -0.69
C SER A 483 -11.16 0.56 -1.36
N LEU A 484 -11.15 0.37 -2.68
CA LEU A 484 -12.32 -0.12 -3.41
C LEU A 484 -12.78 -1.49 -2.91
N ALA A 485 -11.85 -2.40 -2.67
CA ALA A 485 -12.16 -3.74 -2.15
C ALA A 485 -12.82 -3.70 -0.76
N ARG A 486 -12.67 -2.60 -0.03
CA ARG A 486 -13.33 -2.33 1.26
C ARG A 486 -14.58 -1.46 1.13
N GLY A 487 -15.03 -1.20 -0.08
CA GLY A 487 -16.18 -0.36 -0.37
C GLY A 487 -15.92 1.13 -0.18
N VAL A 488 -14.66 1.59 -0.21
CA VAL A 488 -14.29 2.99 -0.04
C VAL A 488 -13.94 3.62 -1.38
N ALA A 489 -14.69 4.66 -1.74
CA ALA A 489 -14.42 5.44 -2.94
C ALA A 489 -12.98 6.01 -2.92
N SER A 490 -12.38 6.14 -4.08
CA SER A 490 -10.99 6.59 -4.20
C SER A 490 -10.77 7.52 -5.36
N ILE A 491 -9.87 8.48 -5.16
CA ILE A 491 -9.29 9.32 -6.20
C ILE A 491 -7.89 8.78 -6.49
N THR A 492 -7.59 8.53 -7.75
CA THR A 492 -6.24 8.21 -8.24
C THR A 492 -5.88 9.10 -9.42
N SER A 493 -4.69 8.96 -9.98
CA SER A 493 -4.25 9.72 -11.15
C SER A 493 -4.11 8.83 -12.37
N ASP A 494 -4.13 9.42 -13.56
CA ASP A 494 -3.83 8.75 -14.81
C ASP A 494 -2.33 8.44 -15.01
N LEU A 495 -1.46 8.92 -14.12
CA LEU A 495 -0.04 8.56 -14.06
C LEU A 495 0.23 7.38 -13.12
N SER A 496 -0.74 6.93 -12.34
CA SER A 496 -0.66 5.64 -11.65
C SER A 496 -1.03 4.50 -12.59
N GLY A 497 -0.35 3.37 -12.47
CA GLY A 497 -0.66 2.20 -13.31
C GLY A 497 -2.09 1.72 -13.15
N PHE A 498 -2.58 1.72 -11.92
CA PHE A 498 -3.97 1.37 -11.61
C PHE A 498 -4.98 2.35 -12.23
N GLY A 499 -4.74 3.67 -12.10
CA GLY A 499 -5.62 4.69 -12.67
C GLY A 499 -5.65 4.65 -14.19
N ASP A 500 -4.50 4.44 -14.84
CA ASP A 500 -4.41 4.28 -16.29
C ASP A 500 -5.13 3.01 -16.78
N TYR A 501 -4.97 1.89 -16.05
CA TYR A 501 -5.69 0.66 -16.35
C TYR A 501 -7.21 0.84 -16.24
N MET A 502 -7.69 1.49 -15.18
CA MET A 502 -9.13 1.78 -14.98
C MET A 502 -9.72 2.63 -16.11
N LYS A 503 -8.98 3.62 -16.57
CA LYS A 503 -9.38 4.46 -17.71
C LYS A 503 -9.57 3.64 -19.00
N ASN A 504 -8.68 2.66 -19.24
CA ASN A 504 -8.71 1.85 -20.45
C ASN A 504 -9.78 0.74 -20.42
N VAL A 505 -10.17 0.27 -19.24
CA VAL A 505 -11.20 -0.80 -19.10
C VAL A 505 -12.63 -0.25 -19.14
N SER A 506 -12.81 1.07 -19.30
CA SER A 506 -14.11 1.77 -19.35
C SER A 506 -15.04 1.54 -18.13
N ILE A 507 -14.49 1.06 -17.04
CA ILE A 507 -15.22 0.73 -15.82
C ILE A 507 -15.10 1.85 -14.77
N GLY A 508 -14.20 2.80 -15.00
CA GLY A 508 -13.95 3.94 -14.10
C GLY A 508 -15.02 5.01 -14.17
N ASP A 509 -16.27 4.65 -13.89
CA ASP A 509 -17.34 5.62 -13.71
C ASP A 509 -17.36 6.10 -12.26
N LYS A 510 -17.56 7.40 -12.06
CA LYS A 510 -17.75 8.05 -10.75
C LYS A 510 -18.80 7.34 -9.88
N LYS A 511 -19.81 6.73 -10.50
CA LYS A 511 -20.82 5.93 -9.82
C LYS A 511 -20.24 4.73 -9.05
N HIS A 512 -19.14 4.17 -9.53
CA HIS A 512 -18.44 3.06 -8.88
C HIS A 512 -17.43 3.50 -7.82
N GLY A 513 -17.39 4.80 -7.49
CA GLY A 513 -16.49 5.32 -6.48
C GLY A 513 -15.03 5.47 -6.94
N MET A 514 -14.75 5.47 -8.24
CA MET A 514 -13.43 5.72 -8.78
C MET A 514 -13.37 7.06 -9.52
N PHE A 515 -12.52 7.95 -9.03
CA PHE A 515 -12.26 9.25 -9.62
C PHE A 515 -10.82 9.27 -10.13
N ILE A 516 -10.64 9.58 -11.42
CA ILE A 516 -9.31 9.64 -12.05
C ILE A 516 -8.99 11.08 -12.36
N VAL A 517 -7.97 11.60 -11.71
CA VAL A 517 -7.43 12.96 -11.94
C VAL A 517 -6.41 12.90 -13.07
N LYS A 518 -6.55 13.80 -14.04
CA LYS A 518 -5.59 13.92 -15.14
C LYS A 518 -4.38 14.71 -14.68
N ARG A 519 -3.23 14.03 -14.67
CA ARG A 519 -1.92 14.65 -14.40
C ARG A 519 -0.99 14.63 -15.62
N ALA A 520 -1.20 13.67 -16.53
CA ALA A 520 -0.40 13.58 -17.75
C ALA A 520 -0.57 14.83 -18.61
N ASN A 521 0.53 15.45 -19.01
CA ASN A 521 0.56 16.70 -19.81
C ASN A 521 -0.22 17.86 -19.17
N LYS A 522 -0.29 17.91 -17.86
CA LYS A 522 -0.95 18.96 -17.08
C LYS A 522 0.06 19.66 -16.18
N SER A 523 -0.12 20.97 -15.99
CA SER A 523 0.61 21.70 -14.97
C SER A 523 0.16 21.30 -13.57
N PHE A 524 0.96 21.63 -12.57
CA PHE A 524 0.59 21.41 -11.16
C PHE A 524 -0.74 22.09 -10.82
N ASP A 525 -0.94 23.32 -11.25
CA ASP A 525 -2.17 24.09 -11.00
C ASP A 525 -3.40 23.47 -11.66
N GLU A 526 -3.28 23.00 -12.90
CA GLU A 526 -4.36 22.30 -13.60
C GLU A 526 -4.73 20.98 -12.89
N ALA A 527 -3.74 20.22 -12.47
CA ALA A 527 -3.96 18.97 -11.72
C ALA A 527 -4.57 19.24 -10.34
N ALA A 528 -4.10 20.28 -9.64
CA ALA A 528 -4.65 20.70 -8.35
C ALA A 528 -6.13 21.12 -8.48
N GLU A 529 -6.49 21.83 -9.54
CA GLU A 529 -7.87 22.21 -9.79
C GLU A 529 -8.75 20.99 -10.09
N GLU A 530 -8.29 20.04 -10.89
CA GLU A 530 -9.01 18.78 -11.13
C GLU A 530 -9.22 17.97 -9.84
N LEU A 531 -8.20 17.86 -9.00
CA LEU A 531 -8.30 17.18 -7.72
C LEU A 531 -9.28 17.89 -6.78
N THR A 532 -9.22 19.21 -6.73
CA THR A 532 -10.16 20.01 -5.95
C THR A 532 -11.60 19.80 -6.42
N ASN A 533 -11.82 19.75 -7.74
CA ASN A 533 -13.14 19.50 -8.31
C ASN A 533 -13.64 18.10 -7.96
N ALA A 534 -12.79 17.08 -8.02
CA ALA A 534 -13.16 15.72 -7.65
C ALA A 534 -13.57 15.61 -6.16
N MET A 535 -12.80 16.22 -5.26
CA MET A 535 -13.14 16.27 -3.84
C MET A 535 -14.41 17.09 -3.58
N TRP A 536 -14.58 18.21 -4.26
CA TRP A 536 -15.80 19.03 -4.18
C TRP A 536 -17.03 18.24 -4.62
N GLU A 537 -16.97 17.59 -5.78
CA GLU A 537 -18.07 16.75 -6.28
C GLU A 537 -18.44 15.69 -5.24
N PHE A 538 -17.45 15.04 -4.62
CA PHE A 538 -17.71 14.06 -3.59
C PHE A 538 -18.43 14.65 -2.37
N THR A 539 -18.12 15.87 -1.97
CA THR A 539 -18.83 16.54 -0.87
C THR A 539 -20.30 16.85 -1.20
N GLN A 540 -20.68 16.92 -2.47
CA GLN A 540 -22.05 17.19 -2.90
C GLN A 540 -22.91 15.91 -3.01
N ILE A 541 -22.31 14.73 -2.93
CA ILE A 541 -22.99 13.43 -2.99
C ILE A 541 -23.79 13.22 -1.69
N THR A 542 -25.06 12.84 -1.82
CA THR A 542 -25.93 12.55 -0.68
C THR A 542 -25.52 11.28 0.06
N SER A 543 -25.99 11.13 1.31
CA SER A 543 -25.69 9.93 2.10
C SER A 543 -26.17 8.64 1.42
N ARG A 544 -27.35 8.70 0.74
CA ARG A 544 -27.89 7.55 -0.01
C ARG A 544 -27.00 7.19 -1.18
N GLU A 545 -26.60 8.16 -1.98
CA GLU A 545 -25.71 7.95 -3.11
C GLU A 545 -24.34 7.40 -2.67
N ARG A 546 -23.82 7.83 -1.50
CA ARG A 546 -22.59 7.27 -0.94
C ARG A 546 -22.74 5.79 -0.53
N ILE A 547 -23.94 5.40 -0.04
CA ILE A 547 -24.24 3.99 0.26
C ILE A 547 -24.22 3.16 -1.03
N ASP A 548 -24.89 3.64 -2.06
CA ASP A 548 -24.93 2.96 -3.36
C ASP A 548 -23.52 2.87 -3.98
N MET A 549 -22.76 3.95 -3.92
CA MET A 549 -21.37 4.00 -4.38
C MET A 549 -20.49 3.00 -3.63
N ARG A 550 -20.68 2.81 -2.32
CA ARG A 550 -19.92 1.87 -1.52
C ARG A 550 -20.13 0.43 -1.97
N ASN A 551 -21.37 0.05 -2.25
CA ASN A 551 -21.69 -1.27 -2.79
C ASN A 551 -21.09 -1.46 -4.18
N MET A 552 -21.21 -0.46 -5.05
CA MET A 552 -20.64 -0.50 -6.41
C MET A 552 -19.12 -0.55 -6.41
N SER A 553 -18.46 0.09 -5.45
CA SER A 553 -16.99 0.04 -5.31
C SER A 553 -16.49 -1.37 -4.97
N GLU A 554 -17.22 -2.05 -4.09
CA GLU A 554 -16.91 -3.45 -3.73
C GLU A 554 -17.10 -4.36 -4.95
N ASP A 555 -18.23 -4.26 -5.64
CA ASP A 555 -18.51 -5.05 -6.85
C ASP A 555 -17.44 -4.82 -7.94
N LEU A 556 -17.03 -3.56 -8.16
CA LEU A 556 -15.98 -3.23 -9.11
C LEU A 556 -14.65 -3.90 -8.78
N SER A 557 -14.33 -4.03 -7.49
CA SER A 557 -13.05 -4.62 -7.06
C SER A 557 -12.89 -6.08 -7.51
N GLU A 558 -13.98 -6.82 -7.75
CA GLU A 558 -13.92 -8.22 -8.21
C GLU A 558 -13.19 -8.38 -9.56
N VAL A 559 -13.22 -7.36 -10.41
CA VAL A 559 -12.46 -7.37 -11.68
C VAL A 559 -10.97 -7.58 -11.44
N PHE A 560 -10.47 -7.11 -10.28
CA PHE A 560 -9.08 -7.22 -9.86
C PHE A 560 -8.77 -8.46 -9.03
N ASP A 561 -9.72 -9.39 -8.89
CA ASP A 561 -9.42 -10.68 -8.29
C ASP A 561 -8.41 -11.44 -9.16
N TRP A 562 -7.43 -12.08 -8.54
CA TRP A 562 -6.44 -12.88 -9.24
C TRP A 562 -7.05 -13.98 -10.11
N LYS A 563 -8.24 -14.47 -9.80
CA LYS A 563 -8.98 -15.41 -10.65
C LYS A 563 -9.17 -14.86 -12.07
N ASN A 564 -9.42 -13.55 -12.18
CA ASN A 564 -9.63 -12.88 -13.45
C ASN A 564 -8.32 -12.44 -14.09
N LEU A 565 -7.40 -11.89 -13.31
CA LEU A 565 -6.12 -11.36 -13.81
C LEU A 565 -5.09 -12.45 -14.12
N TYR A 566 -5.24 -13.64 -13.57
CA TYR A 566 -4.38 -14.78 -13.86
C TYR A 566 -4.30 -15.12 -15.35
N LYS A 567 -5.36 -14.86 -16.11
CA LYS A 567 -5.38 -15.08 -17.57
C LYS A 567 -4.27 -14.33 -18.31
N ALA A 568 -3.90 -13.14 -17.85
CA ALA A 568 -2.79 -12.38 -18.42
C ALA A 568 -1.44 -13.09 -18.16
N TYR A 569 -1.26 -13.61 -16.96
CA TYR A 569 -0.09 -14.43 -16.60
C TYR A 569 -0.01 -15.71 -17.42
N GLU A 570 -1.11 -16.46 -17.51
CA GLU A 570 -1.20 -17.66 -18.34
C GLU A 570 -0.85 -17.36 -19.81
N GLY A 571 -1.33 -16.23 -20.34
CA GLY A 571 -1.00 -15.79 -21.69
C GLY A 571 0.51 -15.50 -21.87
N SER A 572 1.19 -14.93 -20.87
CA SER A 572 2.65 -14.72 -20.91
C SER A 572 3.42 -16.04 -20.84
N TYR A 573 2.94 -17.02 -20.07
CA TYR A 573 3.55 -18.34 -19.99
C TYR A 573 3.40 -19.12 -21.30
N LYS A 574 2.23 -19.09 -21.93
CA LYS A 574 2.01 -19.68 -23.26
C LYS A 574 2.95 -19.06 -24.29
N MET A 575 3.06 -17.73 -24.32
CA MET A 575 3.98 -17.03 -25.20
C MET A 575 5.43 -17.47 -24.99
N ALA A 576 5.89 -17.60 -23.74
CA ALA A 576 7.24 -18.08 -23.43
C ALA A 576 7.46 -19.51 -23.89
N LEU A 577 6.49 -20.40 -23.67
CA LEU A 577 6.58 -21.81 -24.05
C LEU A 577 6.54 -22.05 -25.57
N GLU A 578 6.00 -21.12 -26.34
CA GLU A 578 5.97 -21.13 -27.81
C GLU A 578 7.25 -20.54 -28.44
N THR A 579 8.07 -19.83 -27.64
CA THR A 579 9.32 -19.27 -28.12
C THR A 579 10.35 -20.39 -28.37
N TYR A 580 10.91 -20.45 -29.57
CA TYR A 580 12.00 -21.35 -29.91
C TYR A 580 13.35 -20.78 -29.45
N PHE A 581 14.30 -21.66 -29.14
CA PHE A 581 15.66 -21.31 -28.75
C PHE A 581 16.50 -20.89 -29.97
#